data_3feab965a3351bea3c664fbfe34cac59
#
_entry.id   3feab965a3351bea3c664fbfe34cac59
#
_cell.length_a   1.000
_cell.length_b   1.000
_cell.length_c   1.000
_cell.angle_alpha   90.00
_cell.angle_beta   90.00
_cell.angle_gamma   90.00
#
_symmetry.space_group_name_H-M   'P 1'
#
loop_
_entity.id
_entity.type
_entity.pdbx_description
1 polymer ?
#
loop_
_entity_poly.entity_id
_entity_poly.type
_entity_poly.pdbx_seq_one_letter_code
_entity_poly.pdbx_strand_id
1 'polypeptide(L)'
;LSKKYRFQEGSDYQRRSLKLDENFRPAQMQLAHDLLRLGQELEGWRMAETVFDADQYNVVANNLVALRDNMSEYASAEQNGFVVRMAKNEFDAYGHLVFELVEEAAAQLTEKYQVELQKPIFIEIFPRQQDFAIRTFGVPGGAGFLGVCFGRVVTMNSPVAQGATQTNWRSVLWH
;
A
#
# COMPACT_ATOMS: atom_id res chain seq x y z
N LEU A 1 -16.50 2.64 8.36
CA LEU A 1 -16.41 2.81 6.90
C LEU A 1 -15.18 2.10 6.34
N SER A 2 -13.99 2.43 6.78
CA SER A 2 -12.71 1.86 6.30
C SER A 2 -12.63 0.33 6.45
N LYS A 3 -13.19 -0.25 7.51
CA LYS A 3 -13.35 -1.71 7.70
C LYS A 3 -14.27 -2.36 6.65
N LYS A 4 -15.01 -1.57 5.87
CA LYS A 4 -15.87 -2.01 4.77
C LYS A 4 -15.33 -1.53 3.41
N TYR A 5 -14.03 -1.26 3.32
CA TYR A 5 -13.32 -0.79 2.12
C TYR A 5 -13.83 0.53 1.54
N ARG A 6 -14.60 1.31 2.31
CA ARG A 6 -15.11 2.64 1.92
C ARG A 6 -14.10 3.71 2.35
N PHE A 7 -12.89 3.65 1.80
CA PHE A 7 -11.75 4.48 2.23
C PHE A 7 -11.97 5.97 1.93
N GLN A 8 -12.53 6.33 0.78
CA GLN A 8 -12.82 7.72 0.44
C GLN A 8 -13.79 8.34 1.45
N GLU A 9 -14.90 7.68 1.68
CA GLU A 9 -15.87 8.17 2.68
C GLU A 9 -15.27 8.15 4.09
N GLY A 10 -14.44 7.16 4.41
CA GLY A 10 -13.70 7.10 5.67
C GLY A 10 -12.84 8.33 5.87
N SER A 11 -12.03 8.68 4.87
CA SER A 11 -11.16 9.85 4.90
C SER A 11 -11.96 11.17 5.05
N ASP A 12 -13.10 11.29 4.36
CA ASP A 12 -13.96 12.47 4.46
C ASP A 12 -14.52 12.66 5.88
N TYR A 13 -14.94 11.56 6.53
CA TYR A 13 -15.40 11.62 7.93
C TYR A 13 -14.26 11.94 8.91
N GLN A 14 -13.06 11.40 8.69
CA GLN A 14 -11.90 11.75 9.52
C GLN A 14 -11.54 13.23 9.35
N ARG A 15 -11.54 13.77 8.14
CA ARG A 15 -11.33 15.21 7.90
C ARG A 15 -12.38 16.08 8.59
N ARG A 16 -13.64 15.65 8.61
CA ARG A 16 -14.71 16.36 9.34
C ARG A 16 -14.48 16.30 10.87
N SER A 17 -14.04 15.16 11.40
CA SER A 17 -13.67 15.03 12.80
C SER A 17 -12.52 15.97 13.18
N LEU A 18 -11.49 16.06 12.32
CA LEU A 18 -10.34 16.93 12.56
C LEU A 18 -10.66 18.43 12.43
N LYS A 19 -11.76 18.81 11.79
CA LYS A 19 -12.27 20.19 11.83
C LYS A 19 -12.85 20.56 13.21
N LEU A 20 -13.31 19.59 13.99
CA LEU A 20 -13.83 19.80 15.36
C LEU A 20 -12.71 19.74 16.38
N ASP A 21 -11.77 18.85 16.22
CA ASP A 21 -10.58 18.70 17.05
C ASP A 21 -9.40 18.25 16.17
N GLU A 22 -8.54 19.21 15.83
CA GLU A 22 -7.36 18.98 14.98
C GLU A 22 -6.36 18.00 15.59
N ASN A 23 -6.36 17.88 16.93
CA ASN A 23 -5.46 17.04 17.68
C ASN A 23 -6.03 15.65 18.00
N PHE A 24 -7.19 15.30 17.45
CA PHE A 24 -7.80 13.99 17.69
C PHE A 24 -6.99 12.86 16.99
N ARG A 25 -6.03 12.31 17.73
CA ARG A 25 -5.05 11.32 17.22
C ARG A 25 -5.68 10.09 16.53
N PRO A 26 -6.78 9.49 17.04
CA PRO A 26 -7.40 8.37 16.36
C PRO A 26 -7.88 8.73 14.95
N ALA A 27 -8.43 9.94 14.74
CA ALA A 27 -8.84 10.38 13.41
C ALA A 27 -7.66 10.66 12.49
N GLN A 28 -6.58 11.27 13.01
CA GLN A 28 -5.36 11.51 12.23
C GLN A 28 -4.76 10.19 11.75
N MET A 29 -4.63 9.18 12.63
CA MET A 29 -4.05 7.89 12.27
C MET A 29 -4.91 7.13 11.27
N GLN A 30 -6.23 7.12 11.46
CA GLN A 30 -7.15 6.47 10.52
C GLN A 30 -7.14 7.19 9.17
N LEU A 31 -7.04 8.53 9.16
CA LEU A 31 -6.92 9.32 7.93
C LEU A 31 -5.63 8.97 7.20
N ALA A 32 -4.50 8.86 7.89
CA ALA A 32 -3.25 8.43 7.29
C ALA A 32 -3.40 7.08 6.56
N HIS A 33 -4.00 6.09 7.22
CA HIS A 33 -4.25 4.78 6.60
C HIS A 33 -5.16 4.85 5.38
N ASP A 34 -6.28 5.57 5.46
CA ASP A 34 -7.24 5.66 4.36
C ASP A 34 -6.62 6.37 3.15
N LEU A 35 -5.84 7.44 3.39
CA LEU A 35 -5.10 8.15 2.35
C LEU A 35 -4.05 7.28 1.65
N LEU A 36 -3.27 6.52 2.44
CA LEU A 36 -2.25 5.61 1.90
C LEU A 36 -2.89 4.51 1.04
N ARG A 37 -4.08 4.00 1.40
CA ARG A 37 -4.84 3.02 0.61
C ARG A 37 -5.47 3.62 -0.65
N LEU A 38 -5.76 4.91 -0.64
CA LEU A 38 -6.24 5.65 -1.81
C LEU A 38 -5.11 6.09 -2.74
N GLY A 39 -3.84 5.83 -2.39
CA GLY A 39 -2.67 6.30 -3.15
C GLY A 39 -2.40 7.79 -2.98
N GLN A 40 -3.00 8.44 -1.99
CA GLN A 40 -2.76 9.85 -1.63
C GLN A 40 -1.56 9.91 -0.66
N GLU A 41 -0.41 9.48 -1.16
CA GLU A 41 0.75 9.16 -0.33
C GLU A 41 1.34 10.37 0.39
N LEU A 42 1.51 11.49 -0.31
CA LEU A 42 2.13 12.67 0.29
C LEU A 42 1.42 13.13 1.57
N GLU A 43 0.10 13.16 1.52
CA GLU A 43 -0.70 13.54 2.67
C GLU A 43 -0.77 12.41 3.71
N GLY A 44 -0.89 11.17 3.26
CA GLY A 44 -0.94 10.00 4.15
C GLY A 44 0.33 9.84 4.99
N TRP A 45 1.50 9.94 4.37
CA TRP A 45 2.78 9.88 5.07
C TRP A 45 2.98 11.08 6.01
N ARG A 46 2.63 12.29 5.58
CA ARG A 46 2.70 13.48 6.45
C ARG A 46 1.80 13.34 7.67
N MET A 47 0.61 12.78 7.51
CA MET A 47 -0.30 12.56 8.63
C MET A 47 0.24 11.52 9.62
N ALA A 48 0.84 10.44 9.12
CA ALA A 48 1.50 9.45 9.98
C ALA A 48 2.67 10.06 10.77
N GLU A 49 3.48 10.90 10.13
CA GLU A 49 4.58 11.65 10.76
C GLU A 49 4.06 12.62 11.83
N THR A 50 2.98 13.37 11.56
CA THR A 50 2.34 14.26 12.54
C THR A 50 1.90 13.50 13.81
N VAL A 51 1.36 12.29 13.65
CA VAL A 51 0.99 11.46 14.78
C VAL A 51 2.22 10.98 15.55
N PHE A 52 3.27 10.53 14.84
CA PHE A 52 4.52 10.07 15.43
C PHE A 52 5.23 11.16 16.24
N ASP A 53 5.32 12.39 15.69
CA ASP A 53 5.96 13.53 16.35
C ASP A 53 5.25 13.92 17.65
N ALA A 54 3.92 13.74 17.68
CA ALA A 54 3.12 14.06 18.87
C ALA A 54 3.05 12.92 19.88
N ASP A 55 3.25 11.68 19.45
CA ASP A 55 3.22 10.48 20.29
C ASP A 55 4.14 9.40 19.72
N GLN A 56 5.40 9.42 20.14
CA GLN A 56 6.43 8.46 19.73
C GLN A 56 6.16 7.01 20.20
N TYR A 57 5.22 6.83 21.13
CA TYR A 57 4.78 5.51 21.58
C TYR A 57 3.64 4.95 20.73
N ASN A 58 3.13 5.71 19.77
CA ASN A 58 2.14 5.21 18.84
C ASN A 58 2.78 4.19 17.88
N VAL A 59 2.57 2.92 18.16
CA VAL A 59 3.20 1.78 17.44
C VAL A 59 2.94 1.86 15.94
N VAL A 60 1.73 2.21 15.54
CA VAL A 60 1.35 2.24 14.11
C VAL A 60 2.04 3.39 13.39
N ALA A 61 2.05 4.59 14.00
CA ALA A 61 2.73 5.75 13.42
C ALA A 61 4.24 5.49 13.31
N ASN A 62 4.86 4.96 14.36
CA ASN A 62 6.28 4.58 14.38
C ASN A 62 6.60 3.59 13.24
N ASN A 63 5.81 2.52 13.11
CA ASN A 63 6.00 1.53 12.05
C ASN A 63 5.90 2.13 10.65
N LEU A 64 4.90 3.00 10.42
CA LEU A 64 4.71 3.62 9.11
C LEU A 64 5.84 4.59 8.76
N VAL A 65 6.31 5.40 9.71
CA VAL A 65 7.44 6.31 9.49
C VAL A 65 8.72 5.53 9.18
N ALA A 66 9.03 4.49 9.96
CA ALA A 66 10.17 3.63 9.71
C ALA A 66 10.07 2.89 8.35
N LEU A 67 8.87 2.47 7.96
CA LEU A 67 8.63 1.86 6.65
C LEU A 67 8.88 2.85 5.51
N ARG A 68 8.37 4.09 5.62
CA ARG A 68 8.59 5.13 4.61
C ARG A 68 10.07 5.35 4.35
N ASP A 69 10.86 5.42 5.43
CA ASP A 69 12.30 5.63 5.33
C ASP A 69 12.99 4.46 4.61
N ASN A 70 12.58 3.22 4.90
CA ASN A 70 13.06 2.03 4.17
C ASN A 70 12.65 2.05 2.68
N MET A 71 11.44 2.50 2.37
CA MET A 71 10.93 2.57 0.99
C MET A 71 11.59 3.69 0.17
N SER A 72 12.27 4.64 0.79
CA SER A 72 13.00 5.71 0.07
C SER A 72 14.09 5.17 -0.87
N GLU A 73 14.62 3.97 -0.60
CA GLU A 73 15.61 3.29 -1.41
C GLU A 73 15.02 2.37 -2.49
N TYR A 74 13.68 2.27 -2.57
CA TYR A 74 13.03 1.43 -3.58
C TYR A 74 13.10 2.11 -4.95
N ALA A 75 13.27 1.30 -5.98
CA ALA A 75 13.05 1.74 -7.35
C ALA A 75 11.55 1.94 -7.58
N SER A 76 11.20 2.99 -8.32
CA SER A 76 9.83 3.29 -8.71
C SER A 76 9.80 3.72 -10.17
N ALA A 77 8.86 3.17 -10.92
CA ALA A 77 8.57 3.62 -12.28
C ALA A 77 7.07 3.60 -12.56
N GLU A 78 6.67 4.42 -13.53
CA GLU A 78 5.28 4.48 -13.99
C GLU A 78 5.19 4.10 -15.47
N GLN A 79 4.22 3.24 -15.80
CA GLN A 79 3.89 2.87 -17.16
C GLN A 79 2.38 2.67 -17.29
N ASN A 80 1.75 3.32 -18.28
CA ASN A 80 0.33 3.20 -18.60
C ASN A 80 -0.63 3.41 -17.40
N GLY A 81 -0.21 4.24 -16.42
CA GLY A 81 -0.97 4.54 -15.20
C GLY A 81 -0.85 3.47 -14.11
N PHE A 82 0.13 2.58 -14.21
CA PHE A 82 0.57 1.69 -13.14
C PHE A 82 1.90 2.21 -12.58
N VAL A 83 1.96 2.40 -11.28
CA VAL A 83 3.18 2.78 -10.57
C VAL A 83 3.69 1.55 -9.83
N VAL A 84 4.81 1.00 -10.27
CA VAL A 84 5.45 -0.15 -9.64
C VAL A 84 6.58 0.33 -8.74
N ARG A 85 6.57 -0.13 -7.49
CA ARG A 85 7.58 0.19 -6.48
C ARG A 85 8.06 -1.08 -5.80
N MET A 86 9.37 -1.32 -5.82
CA MET A 86 9.97 -2.51 -5.23
C MET A 86 11.46 -2.30 -4.95
N ALA A 87 12.07 -3.19 -4.19
CA ALA A 87 13.48 -3.13 -3.91
C ALA A 87 14.29 -3.07 -5.22
N LYS A 88 15.31 -2.20 -5.26
CA LYS A 88 16.02 -1.88 -6.51
C LYS A 88 16.56 -3.11 -7.24
N ASN A 89 17.18 -4.03 -6.52
CA ASN A 89 17.74 -5.26 -7.10
C ASN A 89 16.67 -6.17 -7.72
N GLU A 90 15.49 -6.23 -7.11
CA GLU A 90 14.35 -6.99 -7.63
C GLU A 90 13.70 -6.26 -8.81
N PHE A 91 13.63 -4.92 -8.76
CA PHE A 91 13.13 -4.10 -9.84
C PHE A 91 14.00 -4.27 -11.11
N ASP A 92 15.31 -4.21 -10.95
CA ASP A 92 16.27 -4.39 -12.05
C ASP A 92 16.15 -5.82 -12.66
N ALA A 93 15.84 -6.83 -11.84
CA ALA A 93 15.74 -8.22 -12.27
C ALA A 93 14.41 -8.54 -13.00
N TYR A 94 13.28 -8.12 -12.46
CA TYR A 94 11.97 -8.53 -13.00
C TYR A 94 10.87 -7.44 -12.97
N GLY A 95 11.21 -6.18 -12.72
CA GLY A 95 10.22 -5.09 -12.74
C GLY A 95 9.46 -4.97 -14.07
N HIS A 96 10.11 -5.22 -15.20
CA HIS A 96 9.46 -5.26 -16.50
C HIS A 96 8.36 -6.34 -16.59
N LEU A 97 8.58 -7.52 -15.99
CA LEU A 97 7.58 -8.59 -15.97
C LEU A 97 6.37 -8.22 -15.09
N VAL A 98 6.58 -7.38 -14.07
CA VAL A 98 5.48 -6.87 -13.24
C VAL A 98 4.58 -5.98 -14.09
N PHE A 99 5.14 -5.05 -14.88
CA PHE A 99 4.35 -4.19 -15.77
C PHE A 99 3.57 -5.00 -16.80
N GLU A 100 4.22 -5.93 -17.50
CA GLU A 100 3.57 -6.80 -18.48
C GLU A 100 2.36 -7.52 -17.84
N LEU A 101 2.57 -8.09 -16.66
CA LEU A 101 1.53 -8.88 -15.98
C LEU A 101 0.35 -8.02 -15.52
N VAL A 102 0.60 -6.83 -14.92
CA VAL A 102 -0.50 -5.98 -14.44
C VAL A 102 -1.28 -5.36 -15.59
N GLU A 103 -0.62 -5.04 -16.70
CA GLU A 103 -1.30 -4.53 -17.90
C GLU A 103 -2.17 -5.60 -18.54
N GLU A 104 -1.66 -6.83 -18.67
CA GLU A 104 -2.42 -7.97 -19.19
C GLU A 104 -3.62 -8.29 -18.26
N ALA A 105 -3.38 -8.39 -16.97
CA ALA A 105 -4.44 -8.65 -15.99
C ALA A 105 -5.52 -7.55 -16.01
N ALA A 106 -5.10 -6.28 -16.05
CA ALA A 106 -6.03 -5.17 -16.13
C ALA A 106 -6.88 -5.22 -17.39
N ALA A 107 -6.28 -5.48 -18.56
CA ALA A 107 -7.01 -5.58 -19.82
C ALA A 107 -8.07 -6.70 -19.76
N GLN A 108 -7.68 -7.90 -19.32
CA GLN A 108 -8.59 -9.04 -19.26
C GLN A 108 -9.69 -8.88 -18.20
N LEU A 109 -9.34 -8.37 -17.01
CA LEU A 109 -10.29 -8.25 -15.91
C LEU A 109 -11.28 -7.10 -16.12
N THR A 110 -10.85 -5.97 -16.67
CA THR A 110 -11.75 -4.86 -17.00
C THR A 110 -12.75 -5.25 -18.08
N GLU A 111 -12.30 -5.99 -19.10
CA GLU A 111 -13.19 -6.54 -20.14
C GLU A 111 -14.18 -7.55 -19.52
N LYS A 112 -13.66 -8.50 -18.73
CA LYS A 112 -14.49 -9.56 -18.13
C LYS A 112 -15.56 -9.04 -17.18
N TYR A 113 -15.21 -8.06 -16.35
CA TYR A 113 -16.10 -7.55 -15.31
C TYR A 113 -16.82 -6.26 -15.72
N GLN A 114 -16.55 -5.71 -16.90
CA GLN A 114 -17.13 -4.47 -17.42
C GLN A 114 -16.96 -3.29 -16.44
N VAL A 115 -15.74 -3.14 -15.91
CA VAL A 115 -15.38 -2.10 -14.95
C VAL A 115 -14.29 -1.21 -15.52
N GLU A 116 -14.27 0.05 -15.09
CA GLU A 116 -13.19 0.99 -15.39
C GLU A 116 -12.24 1.10 -14.19
N LEU A 117 -10.94 1.03 -14.44
CA LEU A 117 -9.93 1.23 -13.42
C LEU A 117 -9.61 2.71 -13.26
N GLN A 118 -9.72 3.20 -12.04
CA GLN A 118 -9.29 4.55 -11.69
C GLN A 118 -7.77 4.57 -11.48
N LYS A 119 -7.05 5.09 -12.46
CA LYS A 119 -5.59 5.24 -12.43
C LYS A 119 -5.17 6.54 -11.74
N PRO A 120 -3.94 6.64 -11.19
CA PRO A 120 -2.93 5.58 -11.15
C PRO A 120 -3.26 4.47 -10.15
N ILE A 121 -2.79 3.24 -10.45
CA ILE A 121 -2.80 2.10 -9.55
C ILE A 121 -1.37 1.84 -9.09
N PHE A 122 -1.19 1.69 -7.79
CA PHE A 122 0.13 1.46 -7.17
C PHE A 122 0.32 -0.02 -6.87
N ILE A 123 1.43 -0.57 -7.33
CA ILE A 123 1.85 -1.94 -7.06
C ILE A 123 3.13 -1.88 -6.23
N GLU A 124 3.05 -2.31 -4.98
CA GLU A 124 4.16 -2.28 -4.04
C GLU A 124 4.55 -3.70 -3.65
N ILE A 125 5.79 -4.08 -3.97
CA ILE A 125 6.32 -5.43 -3.76
C ILE A 125 7.44 -5.38 -2.74
N PHE A 126 7.25 -6.11 -1.64
CA PHE A 126 8.09 -6.03 -0.45
C PHE A 126 9.00 -7.26 -0.30
N PRO A 127 10.32 -7.09 -0.16
CA PRO A 127 11.26 -8.18 0.09
C PRO A 127 11.21 -8.70 1.53
N ARG A 128 10.48 -8.03 2.43
CA ARG A 128 10.29 -8.43 3.82
C ARG A 128 8.82 -8.50 4.18
N GLN A 129 8.38 -9.65 4.68
CA GLN A 129 7.00 -9.87 5.15
C GLN A 129 6.54 -8.81 6.17
N GLN A 130 7.44 -8.35 7.01
CA GLN A 130 7.14 -7.33 8.02
C GLN A 130 6.76 -5.99 7.37
N ASP A 131 7.48 -5.57 6.33
CA ASP A 131 7.21 -4.31 5.63
C ASP A 131 5.88 -4.37 4.88
N PHE A 132 5.61 -5.49 4.21
CA PHE A 132 4.29 -5.75 3.62
C PHE A 132 3.17 -5.64 4.65
N ALA A 133 3.33 -6.27 5.82
CA ALA A 133 2.32 -6.25 6.87
C ALA A 133 2.11 -4.84 7.43
N ILE A 134 3.18 -4.10 7.68
CA ILE A 134 3.11 -2.71 8.16
C ILE A 134 2.41 -1.83 7.12
N ARG A 135 2.79 -1.92 5.84
CA ARG A 135 2.17 -1.14 4.76
C ARG A 135 0.68 -1.41 4.64
N THR A 136 0.29 -2.66 4.80
CA THR A 136 -1.09 -3.13 4.60
C THR A 136 -1.96 -2.89 5.83
N PHE A 137 -1.44 -3.24 7.03
CA PHE A 137 -2.21 -3.30 8.28
C PHE A 137 -1.74 -2.31 9.36
N GLY A 138 -0.59 -1.66 9.18
CA GLY A 138 0.02 -0.75 10.15
C GLY A 138 0.85 -1.42 11.24
N VAL A 139 0.82 -2.74 11.31
CA VAL A 139 1.55 -3.54 12.32
C VAL A 139 2.19 -4.75 11.67
N PRO A 140 3.33 -5.23 12.21
CA PRO A 140 3.93 -6.48 11.75
C PRO A 140 2.99 -7.66 12.05
N GLY A 141 3.09 -8.71 11.24
CA GLY A 141 2.24 -9.90 11.34
C GLY A 141 1.66 -10.27 9.99
N GLY A 142 0.40 -10.73 9.94
CA GLY A 142 -0.27 -11.08 8.70
C GLY A 142 0.34 -12.31 7.99
N ALA A 143 0.90 -13.25 8.76
CA ALA A 143 1.39 -14.51 8.21
C ALA A 143 0.25 -15.21 7.42
N GLY A 144 0.58 -15.64 6.20
CA GLY A 144 -0.39 -16.28 5.30
C GLY A 144 -0.99 -15.36 4.22
N PHE A 145 -0.91 -14.04 4.37
CA PHE A 145 -1.24 -13.14 3.27
C PHE A 145 -0.05 -13.04 2.31
N LEU A 146 -0.31 -13.25 1.03
CA LEU A 146 0.70 -13.14 -0.03
C LEU A 146 0.60 -11.81 -0.77
N GLY A 147 -0.61 -11.28 -0.88
CA GLY A 147 -0.91 -9.99 -1.46
C GLY A 147 -2.28 -9.49 -1.00
N VAL A 148 -2.48 -8.18 -1.03
CA VAL A 148 -3.72 -7.51 -0.65
C VAL A 148 -3.94 -6.31 -1.56
N CYS A 149 -5.17 -6.12 -2.01
CA CYS A 149 -5.57 -4.91 -2.73
C CYS A 149 -6.49 -4.07 -1.84
N PHE A 150 -6.06 -2.86 -1.50
CA PHE A 150 -6.88 -1.89 -0.78
C PHE A 150 -6.96 -0.57 -1.56
N GLY A 151 -8.18 -0.19 -1.94
CA GLY A 151 -8.39 1.02 -2.73
C GLY A 151 -7.68 0.95 -4.09
N ARG A 152 -6.68 1.79 -4.29
CA ARG A 152 -5.85 1.82 -5.51
C ARG A 152 -4.43 1.27 -5.31
N VAL A 153 -4.20 0.61 -4.20
CA VAL A 153 -2.87 0.10 -3.84
C VAL A 153 -2.93 -1.41 -3.69
N VAL A 154 -2.14 -2.09 -4.49
CA VAL A 154 -1.84 -3.51 -4.39
C VAL A 154 -0.52 -3.66 -3.65
N THR A 155 -0.53 -4.35 -2.53
CA THR A 155 0.67 -4.69 -1.78
C THR A 155 0.90 -6.19 -1.84
N MET A 156 2.12 -6.64 -2.02
CA MET A 156 2.42 -8.07 -2.00
C MET A 156 3.84 -8.37 -1.51
N ASN A 157 4.04 -9.60 -1.09
CA ASN A 157 5.36 -10.14 -0.80
C ASN A 157 6.09 -10.49 -2.09
N SER A 158 7.36 -10.12 -2.18
CA SER A 158 8.22 -10.59 -3.25
C SER A 158 8.57 -12.09 -3.07
N PRO A 159 9.08 -12.75 -4.13
CA PRO A 159 9.60 -14.12 -4.00
C PRO A 159 10.61 -14.28 -2.88
N VAL A 160 11.45 -13.27 -2.62
CA VAL A 160 12.46 -13.28 -1.56
C VAL A 160 11.83 -13.31 -0.16
N ALA A 161 10.73 -12.61 0.04
CA ALA A 161 10.02 -12.57 1.33
C ALA A 161 9.40 -13.91 1.73
N GLN A 162 9.22 -14.83 0.80
CA GLN A 162 8.52 -16.11 1.02
C GLN A 162 9.42 -17.22 1.57
N GLY A 163 10.74 -17.00 1.61
CA GLY A 163 11.71 -17.98 2.13
C GLY A 163 11.67 -19.31 1.38
N ALA A 164 11.63 -20.43 2.13
CA ALA A 164 11.62 -21.77 1.54
C ALA A 164 10.28 -22.19 0.91
N THR A 165 9.17 -21.54 1.26
CA THR A 165 7.84 -21.84 0.72
C THR A 165 7.54 -20.90 -0.45
N GLN A 166 8.04 -21.24 -1.62
CA GLN A 166 7.82 -20.43 -2.81
C GLN A 166 6.40 -20.62 -3.34
N THR A 167 5.64 -19.55 -3.41
CA THR A 167 4.39 -19.50 -4.17
C THR A 167 4.64 -18.85 -5.53
N ASN A 168 3.75 -19.12 -6.47
CA ASN A 168 3.83 -18.48 -7.79
C ASN A 168 3.42 -16.99 -7.64
N TRP A 169 4.40 -16.10 -7.49
CA TRP A 169 4.16 -14.67 -7.31
C TRP A 169 3.37 -14.04 -8.48
N ARG A 170 3.54 -14.57 -9.71
CA ARG A 170 2.79 -14.10 -10.89
C ARG A 170 1.29 -14.37 -10.72
N SER A 171 0.93 -15.54 -10.18
CA SER A 171 -0.46 -15.87 -9.89
C SER A 171 -1.02 -14.98 -8.76
N VAL A 172 -0.20 -14.67 -7.76
CA VAL A 172 -0.62 -13.76 -6.67
C VAL A 172 -0.90 -12.36 -7.19
N LEU A 173 -0.02 -11.84 -8.04
CA LEU A 173 -0.18 -10.50 -8.63
C LEU A 173 -1.36 -10.43 -9.59
N TRP A 174 -1.63 -11.51 -10.32
CA TRP A 174 -2.75 -11.60 -11.27
C TRP A 174 -4.12 -11.48 -10.58
N HIS A 175 -4.28 -12.04 -9.39
CA HIS A 175 -5.53 -12.05 -8.61
C HIS A 175 -5.74 -10.79 -7.77
#